data_158a34acc3cadd5d39c0e1bf13d6b6d6
#
_entry.id   158a34acc3cadd5d39c0e1bf13d6b6d6
#
_cell.length_a   1.000
_cell.length_b   1.000
_cell.length_c   1.000
_cell.angle_alpha   90.00
_cell.angle_beta   90.00
_cell.angle_gamma   90.00
#
_symmetry.space_group_name_H-M   'P 1'
#
loop_
_entity.id
_entity.type
_entity.pdbx_description
1 polymer ?
#
loop_
_entity_poly.entity_id
_entity_poly.type
_entity_poly.pdbx_seq_one_letter_code
_entity_poly.pdbx_strand_id
1 'polypeptide(L)'
;MEQIQIIDSKNHVGETVKIGAWVANKRSSGKIAFLQLRDGTAYFQGVVVKSEVSEEVFQLAKNLHQETSIIITGEIREDSRSKFGYEIGISDIEVVSESHDYPITPKEHGTDFLMDHRHLWLRSSRQHAIMQIRNEIIRATYEFFNEHHFVKIDPPILTGSAPEGTTDLFETNYFDQKAYLSQSGQLYMEAAAMAFGKVFSFGPTFRAEKSKTRRHLIEFWMIEPEMAFMHQEESLEVQEQYVAFLVQNVLDHCDYALDVLERDKEVLKTYTKLPFPRISYDDAIELLKKNGFDDIEWGDDFGSPHETFIANSFEQPVFILNYPKAIKPFYMKPHPTRDDVVICADMIAPEGYGEIIGGSERATDYEFLLEQIRNHGLDENEYSWYLDLRKYGSVPHSGFGLGLERTVTWIAGIDHVREAIPFPRLLNRIYP
;
A
#
# COMPACT_ATOMS: atom_id res chain seq x y z
N MET A 1 22.52 7.87 -32.27
CA MET A 1 22.81 7.20 -30.97
C MET A 1 21.49 7.15 -30.24
N GLU A 2 21.10 5.96 -29.78
CA GLU A 2 19.82 5.73 -29.12
C GLU A 2 19.82 6.29 -27.69
N GLN A 3 18.72 6.84 -27.25
CA GLN A 3 18.51 7.24 -25.87
C GLN A 3 17.68 6.15 -25.18
N ILE A 4 18.24 5.57 -24.11
CA ILE A 4 17.64 4.48 -23.37
C ILE A 4 17.37 4.88 -21.92
N GLN A 5 16.60 4.06 -21.19
CA GLN A 5 16.46 4.13 -19.74
C GLN A 5 17.43 3.17 -19.05
N ILE A 6 17.79 3.46 -17.79
CA ILE A 6 18.74 2.62 -17.02
C ILE A 6 18.23 1.18 -16.92
N ILE A 7 16.93 0.97 -16.75
CA ILE A 7 16.32 -0.37 -16.62
C ILE A 7 16.57 -1.25 -17.87
N ASP A 8 16.76 -0.64 -19.04
CA ASP A 8 16.98 -1.32 -20.31
C ASP A 8 18.44 -1.68 -20.57
N SER A 9 19.37 -1.30 -19.68
CA SER A 9 20.83 -1.49 -19.86
C SER A 9 21.21 -2.94 -20.21
N LYS A 10 20.48 -3.94 -19.67
CA LYS A 10 20.71 -5.36 -19.97
C LYS A 10 20.63 -5.71 -21.47
N ASN A 11 19.85 -4.95 -22.24
CA ASN A 11 19.62 -5.15 -23.66
C ASN A 11 20.67 -4.47 -24.55
N HIS A 12 21.55 -3.62 -23.96
CA HIS A 12 22.48 -2.74 -24.66
C HIS A 12 23.94 -2.92 -24.23
N VAL A 13 24.29 -4.07 -23.65
CA VAL A 13 25.68 -4.39 -23.24
C VAL A 13 26.63 -4.33 -24.42
N GLY A 14 27.71 -3.57 -24.28
CA GLY A 14 28.72 -3.33 -25.36
C GLY A 14 28.30 -2.22 -26.35
N GLU A 15 27.12 -1.64 -26.21
CA GLU A 15 26.67 -0.55 -27.07
C GLU A 15 26.94 0.82 -26.43
N THR A 16 27.20 1.81 -27.29
CA THR A 16 27.28 3.21 -26.86
C THR A 16 25.91 3.87 -26.98
N VAL A 17 25.38 4.33 -25.85
CA VAL A 17 24.03 4.88 -25.71
C VAL A 17 24.03 6.26 -25.06
N LYS A 18 22.88 6.94 -25.11
CA LYS A 18 22.61 8.16 -24.31
C LYS A 18 21.63 7.86 -23.20
N ILE A 19 21.87 8.43 -22.01
CA ILE A 19 20.95 8.33 -20.85
C ILE A 19 20.80 9.72 -20.24
N GLY A 20 19.55 10.16 -20.08
CA GLY A 20 19.20 11.31 -19.24
C GLY A 20 19.11 10.88 -17.78
N ALA A 21 19.85 11.54 -16.88
CA ALA A 21 19.91 11.13 -15.48
C ALA A 21 20.13 12.32 -14.53
N TRP A 22 19.91 12.07 -13.25
CA TRP A 22 20.34 12.95 -12.15
C TRP A 22 21.52 12.31 -11.41
N VAL A 23 22.45 13.16 -10.98
CA VAL A 23 23.61 12.74 -10.17
C VAL A 23 23.17 12.60 -8.71
N ALA A 24 22.81 11.40 -8.29
CA ALA A 24 22.39 11.15 -6.90
C ALA A 24 23.56 11.30 -5.91
N ASN A 25 24.76 10.85 -6.32
CA ASN A 25 26.00 11.00 -5.53
C ASN A 25 27.22 10.91 -6.46
N LYS A 26 28.36 11.33 -5.97
CA LYS A 26 29.64 11.18 -6.67
C LYS A 26 30.79 10.89 -5.72
N ARG A 27 31.81 10.22 -6.24
CA ARG A 27 33.11 10.03 -5.59
C ARG A 27 34.23 10.06 -6.64
N SER A 28 35.42 10.45 -6.27
CA SER A 28 36.56 10.41 -7.20
C SER A 28 37.79 9.82 -6.48
N SER A 29 38.58 9.06 -7.24
CA SER A 29 39.83 8.47 -6.79
C SER A 29 40.89 8.72 -7.85
N GLY A 30 41.68 9.79 -7.69
CA GLY A 30 42.79 10.13 -8.55
C GLY A 30 42.43 10.24 -10.03
N LYS A 31 42.45 9.14 -10.76
CA LYS A 31 42.25 9.06 -12.22
C LYS A 31 40.86 8.60 -12.63
N ILE A 32 39.96 8.34 -11.68
CA ILE A 32 38.60 7.84 -11.95
C ILE A 32 37.59 8.65 -11.15
N ALA A 33 36.52 9.09 -11.81
CA ALA A 33 35.33 9.62 -11.17
C ALA A 33 34.17 8.62 -11.30
N PHE A 34 33.46 8.42 -10.19
CA PHE A 34 32.28 7.57 -10.12
C PHE A 34 31.07 8.46 -9.86
N LEU A 35 30.06 8.32 -10.70
CA LEU A 35 28.78 9.00 -10.56
C LEU A 35 27.72 7.95 -10.24
N GLN A 36 27.01 8.13 -9.14
CA GLN A 36 25.78 7.37 -8.89
C GLN A 36 24.64 8.09 -9.58
N LEU A 37 24.07 7.46 -10.57
CA LEU A 37 23.06 8.02 -11.48
C LEU A 37 21.72 7.38 -11.24
N ARG A 38 20.64 8.16 -11.40
CA ARG A 38 19.27 7.68 -11.44
C ARG A 38 18.50 8.36 -12.58
N ASP A 39 17.59 7.64 -13.22
CA ASP A 39 16.72 8.19 -14.27
C ASP A 39 15.22 8.05 -13.96
N GLY A 40 14.88 7.57 -12.76
CA GLY A 40 13.51 7.26 -12.34
C GLY A 40 13.15 5.79 -12.51
N THR A 41 13.85 5.02 -13.33
CA THR A 41 13.64 3.58 -13.48
C THR A 41 14.55 2.75 -12.56
N ALA A 42 15.79 3.19 -12.39
CA ALA A 42 16.78 2.51 -11.54
C ALA A 42 17.92 3.45 -11.13
N TYR A 43 18.83 2.88 -10.35
CA TYR A 43 20.11 3.49 -9.96
C TYR A 43 21.26 2.62 -10.48
N PHE A 44 22.28 3.25 -11.11
CA PHE A 44 23.49 2.53 -11.48
C PHE A 44 24.73 3.44 -11.41
N GLN A 45 25.90 2.86 -11.62
CA GLN A 45 27.17 3.57 -11.58
C GLN A 45 27.60 4.03 -12.97
N GLY A 46 27.94 5.31 -13.10
CA GLY A 46 28.69 5.84 -14.22
C GLY A 46 30.18 5.96 -13.85
N VAL A 47 31.05 5.50 -14.75
CA VAL A 47 32.51 5.51 -14.55
C VAL A 47 33.15 6.42 -15.59
N VAL A 48 33.92 7.44 -15.13
CA VAL A 48 34.66 8.36 -15.99
C VAL A 48 36.15 8.12 -15.74
N VAL A 49 36.87 7.59 -16.71
CA VAL A 49 38.31 7.31 -16.63
C VAL A 49 39.09 8.45 -17.29
N LYS A 50 40.00 9.10 -16.55
CA LYS A 50 40.72 10.29 -17.01
C LYS A 50 41.46 10.09 -18.34
N SER A 51 42.00 8.89 -18.61
CA SER A 51 42.72 8.58 -19.84
C SER A 51 41.80 8.30 -21.04
N GLU A 52 40.51 8.14 -20.83
CA GLU A 52 39.54 7.76 -21.89
C GLU A 52 38.65 8.95 -22.32
N VAL A 53 38.72 10.09 -21.60
CA VAL A 53 37.92 11.28 -21.91
C VAL A 53 38.80 12.54 -21.95
N SER A 54 38.25 13.64 -22.45
CA SER A 54 38.93 14.94 -22.40
C SER A 54 39.11 15.40 -20.95
N GLU A 55 40.13 16.23 -20.68
CA GLU A 55 40.35 16.85 -19.36
C GLU A 55 39.11 17.64 -18.91
N GLU A 56 38.41 18.28 -19.84
CA GLU A 56 37.18 19.03 -19.57
C GLU A 56 36.05 18.12 -19.02
N VAL A 57 35.75 17.03 -19.68
CA VAL A 57 34.76 16.02 -19.23
C VAL A 57 35.14 15.44 -17.88
N PHE A 58 36.43 15.11 -17.65
CA PHE A 58 36.88 14.60 -16.40
C PHE A 58 36.72 15.58 -15.24
N GLN A 59 37.08 16.86 -15.45
CA GLN A 59 36.92 17.91 -14.46
C GLN A 59 35.44 18.21 -14.21
N LEU A 60 34.60 18.21 -15.25
CA LEU A 60 33.16 18.34 -15.11
C LEU A 60 32.59 17.23 -14.21
N ALA A 61 32.89 15.97 -14.50
CA ALA A 61 32.44 14.83 -13.68
C ALA A 61 32.81 14.96 -12.19
N LYS A 62 34.02 15.48 -11.92
CA LYS A 62 34.48 15.70 -10.54
C LYS A 62 33.75 16.86 -9.82
N ASN A 63 33.25 17.84 -10.56
CA ASN A 63 32.68 19.05 -9.99
C ASN A 63 31.14 19.07 -10.00
N LEU A 64 30.46 18.11 -10.67
CA LEU A 64 29.01 18.01 -10.63
C LEU A 64 28.47 18.04 -9.21
N HIS A 65 27.41 18.78 -8.98
CA HIS A 65 26.69 18.81 -7.70
C HIS A 65 25.63 17.71 -7.62
N GLN A 66 25.29 17.32 -6.41
CA GLN A 66 24.19 16.37 -6.17
C GLN A 66 22.90 16.91 -6.78
N GLU A 67 22.13 16.04 -7.44
CA GLU A 67 20.88 16.35 -8.15
C GLU A 67 21.03 17.21 -9.41
N THR A 68 22.24 17.50 -9.88
CA THR A 68 22.44 18.06 -11.23
C THR A 68 21.88 17.08 -12.27
N SER A 69 21.07 17.58 -13.18
CA SER A 69 20.54 16.79 -14.31
C SER A 69 21.49 16.85 -15.50
N ILE A 70 21.76 15.68 -16.08
CA ILE A 70 22.73 15.50 -17.15
C ILE A 70 22.23 14.54 -18.21
N ILE A 71 22.77 14.66 -19.43
CA ILE A 71 22.72 13.61 -20.45
C ILE A 71 24.12 13.06 -20.57
N ILE A 72 24.27 11.77 -20.33
CA ILE A 72 25.54 11.07 -20.50
C ILE A 72 25.56 10.26 -21.78
N THR A 73 26.73 10.15 -22.39
CA THR A 73 27.02 9.23 -23.48
C THR A 73 28.06 8.23 -23.00
N GLY A 74 27.88 6.94 -23.25
CA GLY A 74 28.83 5.92 -22.82
C GLY A 74 28.45 4.52 -23.23
N GLU A 75 29.35 3.58 -22.97
CA GLU A 75 29.19 2.15 -23.24
C GLU A 75 28.65 1.42 -22.00
N ILE A 76 27.58 0.65 -22.19
CA ILE A 76 27.04 -0.21 -21.13
C ILE A 76 27.94 -1.41 -20.93
N ARG A 77 28.25 -1.71 -19.66
CA ARG A 77 29.11 -2.83 -19.25
C ARG A 77 28.45 -3.63 -18.13
N GLU A 78 28.71 -4.95 -18.10
CA GLU A 78 28.34 -5.76 -16.94
C GLU A 78 29.25 -5.45 -15.74
N ASP A 79 28.66 -5.32 -14.54
CA ASP A 79 29.39 -5.21 -13.28
C ASP A 79 28.74 -6.07 -12.20
N SER A 80 29.33 -7.23 -11.95
CA SER A 80 28.86 -8.18 -10.91
C SER A 80 28.94 -7.66 -9.49
N ARG A 81 29.59 -6.54 -9.23
CA ARG A 81 29.68 -5.87 -7.91
C ARG A 81 28.55 -4.89 -7.70
N SER A 82 27.88 -4.48 -8.77
CA SER A 82 26.71 -3.61 -8.73
C SER A 82 25.46 -4.41 -8.37
N LYS A 83 24.65 -3.91 -7.42
CA LYS A 83 23.33 -4.50 -7.13
C LYS A 83 22.42 -4.51 -8.37
N PHE A 84 22.62 -3.57 -9.29
CA PHE A 84 21.89 -3.50 -10.55
C PHE A 84 22.45 -4.42 -11.64
N GLY A 85 23.69 -4.89 -11.50
CA GLY A 85 24.36 -5.79 -12.43
C GLY A 85 25.04 -5.12 -13.62
N TYR A 86 24.87 -3.81 -13.81
CA TYR A 86 25.41 -3.04 -14.93
C TYR A 86 25.98 -1.70 -14.48
N GLU A 87 26.89 -1.13 -15.31
CA GLU A 87 27.43 0.20 -15.21
C GLU A 87 27.57 0.84 -16.61
N ILE A 88 27.83 2.14 -16.67
CA ILE A 88 28.14 2.83 -17.91
C ILE A 88 29.55 3.45 -17.85
N GLY A 89 30.40 3.09 -18.83
CA GLY A 89 31.67 3.78 -19.11
C GLY A 89 31.40 5.10 -19.84
N ILE A 90 31.43 6.21 -19.14
CA ILE A 90 31.04 7.52 -19.65
C ILE A 90 32.16 8.09 -20.54
N SER A 91 31.81 8.47 -21.77
CA SER A 91 32.69 9.15 -22.73
C SER A 91 32.40 10.66 -22.86
N ASP A 92 31.16 11.09 -22.56
CA ASP A 92 30.76 12.50 -22.65
C ASP A 92 29.64 12.84 -21.67
N ILE A 93 29.56 14.11 -21.23
CA ILE A 93 28.57 14.63 -20.27
C ILE A 93 28.07 15.98 -20.74
N GLU A 94 26.78 16.11 -20.96
CA GLU A 94 26.05 17.35 -21.19
C GLU A 94 25.24 17.74 -19.94
N VAL A 95 25.47 18.93 -19.39
CA VAL A 95 24.69 19.43 -18.25
C VAL A 95 23.38 20.03 -18.75
N VAL A 96 22.25 19.51 -18.27
CA VAL A 96 20.92 20.05 -18.58
C VAL A 96 20.56 21.17 -17.61
N SER A 97 20.75 20.95 -16.31
CA SER A 97 20.50 21.94 -15.25
C SER A 97 21.37 21.66 -14.05
N GLU A 98 22.09 22.69 -13.59
CA GLU A 98 22.87 22.59 -12.37
C GLU A 98 21.99 22.60 -11.12
N SER A 99 22.44 21.91 -10.07
CA SER A 99 21.84 21.92 -8.74
C SER A 99 22.82 22.50 -7.76
N HIS A 100 22.36 23.38 -6.88
CA HIS A 100 23.14 23.96 -5.81
C HIS A 100 22.44 23.80 -4.46
N ASP A 101 23.20 23.62 -3.40
CA ASP A 101 22.72 23.58 -2.01
C ASP A 101 21.55 22.59 -1.77
N TYR A 102 21.61 21.42 -2.42
CA TYR A 102 20.58 20.39 -2.24
C TYR A 102 20.49 19.98 -0.76
N PRO A 103 19.30 20.09 -0.12
CA PRO A 103 19.21 20.02 1.33
C PRO A 103 19.41 18.62 1.91
N ILE A 104 19.08 17.55 1.15
CA ILE A 104 19.22 16.17 1.61
C ILE A 104 20.60 15.65 1.21
N THR A 105 21.53 15.73 2.16
CA THR A 105 22.90 15.26 1.97
C THR A 105 23.04 13.78 2.37
N PRO A 106 24.21 13.11 2.11
CA PRO A 106 24.44 11.74 2.53
C PRO A 106 24.51 11.51 4.06
N LYS A 107 24.33 12.56 4.88
CA LYS A 107 24.24 12.46 6.34
C LYS A 107 22.87 11.93 6.75
N GLU A 108 22.79 11.36 7.95
CA GLU A 108 21.52 11.02 8.58
C GLU A 108 20.70 12.29 8.85
N HIS A 109 19.42 12.25 8.48
CA HIS A 109 18.47 13.33 8.69
C HIS A 109 17.29 12.84 9.54
N GLY A 110 16.82 13.69 10.44
CA GLY A 110 15.63 13.41 11.24
C GLY A 110 14.36 13.32 10.38
N THR A 111 13.41 12.54 10.86
CA THR A 111 12.16 12.28 10.12
C THR A 111 11.39 13.55 9.78
N ASP A 112 11.30 14.52 10.70
CA ASP A 112 10.56 15.76 10.47
C ASP A 112 11.17 16.58 9.33
N PHE A 113 12.51 16.68 9.30
CA PHE A 113 13.22 17.32 8.21
C PHE A 113 12.95 16.64 6.87
N LEU A 114 13.01 15.31 6.81
CA LEU A 114 12.72 14.54 5.59
C LEU A 114 11.27 14.70 5.15
N MET A 115 10.34 14.76 6.09
CA MET A 115 8.93 15.00 5.80
C MET A 115 8.66 16.42 5.31
N ASP A 116 9.37 17.45 5.81
CA ASP A 116 9.28 18.82 5.28
C ASP A 116 9.84 18.93 3.87
N HIS A 117 10.78 18.04 3.52
CA HIS A 117 11.36 17.93 2.19
C HIS A 117 10.86 16.70 1.43
N ARG A 118 9.63 16.24 1.69
CA ARG A 118 9.09 15.00 1.13
C ARG A 118 9.20 14.90 -0.39
N HIS A 119 8.94 16.00 -1.10
CA HIS A 119 9.07 16.12 -2.55
C HIS A 119 10.50 15.89 -3.08
N LEU A 120 11.51 16.10 -2.24
CA LEU A 120 12.91 15.78 -2.53
C LEU A 120 13.30 14.41 -1.98
N TRP A 121 12.79 14.03 -0.82
CA TRP A 121 13.08 12.73 -0.22
C TRP A 121 12.65 11.56 -1.11
N LEU A 122 11.58 11.71 -1.91
CA LEU A 122 11.15 10.73 -2.91
C LEU A 122 12.27 10.34 -3.90
N ARG A 123 13.29 11.18 -4.06
CA ARG A 123 14.45 10.91 -4.93
C ARG A 123 15.45 9.94 -4.31
N SER A 124 15.33 9.57 -3.03
CA SER A 124 16.23 8.61 -2.39
C SER A 124 15.98 7.19 -2.89
N SER A 125 17.03 6.34 -2.90
CA SER A 125 16.92 4.95 -3.33
C SER A 125 15.90 4.16 -2.51
N ARG A 126 15.83 4.42 -1.19
CA ARG A 126 14.85 3.80 -0.30
C ARG A 126 13.41 4.16 -0.70
N GLN A 127 13.12 5.44 -0.87
CA GLN A 127 11.76 5.87 -1.23
C GLN A 127 11.36 5.42 -2.64
N HIS A 128 12.32 5.44 -3.57
CA HIS A 128 12.14 4.91 -4.90
C HIS A 128 11.77 3.42 -4.87
N ALA A 129 12.49 2.59 -4.10
CA ALA A 129 12.20 1.18 -3.94
C ALA A 129 10.81 0.92 -3.36
N ILE A 130 10.40 1.68 -2.33
CA ILE A 130 9.05 1.58 -1.73
C ILE A 130 7.98 1.91 -2.79
N MET A 131 8.18 2.97 -3.58
CA MET A 131 7.22 3.36 -4.61
C MET A 131 7.15 2.36 -5.77
N GLN A 132 8.25 1.68 -6.11
CA GLN A 132 8.23 0.59 -7.09
C GLN A 132 7.40 -0.60 -6.59
N ILE A 133 7.57 -1.01 -5.33
CA ILE A 133 6.74 -2.06 -4.71
C ILE A 133 5.27 -1.63 -4.68
N ARG A 134 4.98 -0.37 -4.30
CA ARG A 134 3.61 0.17 -4.34
C ARG A 134 3.02 0.08 -5.76
N ASN A 135 3.77 0.48 -6.76
CA ASN A 135 3.33 0.43 -8.15
C ASN A 135 3.04 -1.00 -8.61
N GLU A 136 3.89 -1.97 -8.22
CA GLU A 136 3.68 -3.37 -8.55
C GLU A 136 2.43 -3.95 -7.87
N ILE A 137 2.19 -3.63 -6.61
CA ILE A 137 0.98 -4.03 -5.89
C ILE A 137 -0.27 -3.46 -6.59
N ILE A 138 -0.23 -2.21 -7.05
CA ILE A 138 -1.32 -1.60 -7.82
C ILE A 138 -1.55 -2.34 -9.14
N ARG A 139 -0.49 -2.63 -9.89
CA ARG A 139 -0.56 -3.38 -11.16
C ARG A 139 -1.16 -4.77 -10.95
N ALA A 140 -0.63 -5.51 -9.98
CA ALA A 140 -1.08 -6.85 -9.64
C ALA A 140 -2.54 -6.87 -9.15
N THR A 141 -2.99 -5.82 -8.45
CA THR A 141 -4.39 -5.65 -8.05
C THR A 141 -5.33 -5.64 -9.27
N TYR A 142 -5.04 -4.80 -10.27
CA TYR A 142 -5.86 -4.75 -11.48
C TYR A 142 -5.79 -6.06 -12.26
N GLU A 143 -4.64 -6.70 -12.34
CA GLU A 143 -4.47 -7.99 -13.01
C GLU A 143 -5.33 -9.07 -12.35
N PHE A 144 -5.20 -9.25 -11.02
CA PHE A 144 -5.97 -10.23 -10.26
C PHE A 144 -7.47 -10.08 -10.46
N PHE A 145 -8.01 -8.88 -10.25
CA PHE A 145 -9.45 -8.68 -10.34
C PHE A 145 -9.98 -8.79 -11.78
N ASN A 146 -9.20 -8.37 -12.79
CA ASN A 146 -9.57 -8.57 -14.20
C ASN A 146 -9.63 -10.07 -14.57
N GLU A 147 -8.64 -10.86 -14.14
CA GLU A 147 -8.61 -12.31 -14.41
C GLU A 147 -9.76 -13.06 -13.72
N HIS A 148 -10.24 -12.55 -12.59
CA HIS A 148 -11.36 -13.10 -11.83
C HIS A 148 -12.72 -12.50 -12.20
N HIS A 149 -12.79 -11.76 -13.32
CA HIS A 149 -14.02 -11.18 -13.89
C HIS A 149 -14.71 -10.14 -13.00
N PHE A 150 -13.95 -9.37 -12.24
CA PHE A 150 -14.49 -8.24 -11.51
C PHE A 150 -14.58 -6.99 -12.40
N VAL A 151 -15.66 -6.22 -12.21
CA VAL A 151 -15.82 -4.91 -12.85
C VAL A 151 -15.35 -3.82 -11.91
N LYS A 152 -14.42 -2.97 -12.37
CA LYS A 152 -13.98 -1.82 -11.58
C LYS A 152 -15.03 -0.73 -11.57
N ILE A 153 -15.41 -0.25 -10.38
CA ILE A 153 -16.42 0.80 -10.15
C ILE A 153 -15.77 1.92 -9.33
N ASP A 154 -16.14 3.15 -9.60
CA ASP A 154 -15.68 4.34 -8.88
C ASP A 154 -16.83 4.88 -7.99
N PRO A 155 -16.79 4.65 -6.67
CA PRO A 155 -17.74 5.26 -5.75
C PRO A 155 -17.47 6.77 -5.62
N PRO A 156 -18.48 7.59 -5.24
CA PRO A 156 -18.29 9.01 -5.02
C PRO A 156 -17.37 9.26 -3.82
N ILE A 157 -16.49 10.26 -3.95
CA ILE A 157 -15.64 10.75 -2.84
C ILE A 157 -16.46 11.65 -1.92
N LEU A 158 -17.36 12.47 -2.46
CA LEU A 158 -18.30 13.28 -1.68
C LEU A 158 -19.56 12.46 -1.44
N THR A 159 -19.91 12.27 -0.17
CA THR A 159 -21.06 11.44 0.23
C THR A 159 -21.91 12.18 1.27
N GLY A 160 -23.21 11.87 1.29
CA GLY A 160 -24.12 12.34 2.32
C GLY A 160 -24.20 11.44 3.54
N SER A 161 -23.63 10.23 3.50
CA SER A 161 -23.73 9.22 4.56
C SER A 161 -22.38 8.60 4.92
N ALA A 162 -22.27 8.10 6.16
CA ALA A 162 -21.07 7.41 6.66
C ALA A 162 -21.30 5.90 6.76
N PRO A 163 -20.49 5.05 6.14
CA PRO A 163 -20.61 3.59 6.27
C PRO A 163 -20.28 3.09 7.68
N GLU A 164 -19.43 3.78 8.42
CA GLU A 164 -18.88 3.30 9.69
C GLU A 164 -19.50 3.95 10.94
N GLY A 165 -20.49 4.82 10.79
CA GLY A 165 -21.41 5.29 11.83
C GLY A 165 -20.84 5.99 13.09
N THR A 166 -19.56 5.82 13.40
CA THR A 166 -18.95 6.21 14.68
C THR A 166 -17.72 7.10 14.58
N THR A 167 -17.12 7.26 13.39
CA THR A 167 -15.91 8.05 13.21
C THR A 167 -16.22 9.47 12.78
N ASP A 168 -15.43 10.43 13.28
CA ASP A 168 -15.49 11.80 12.83
C ASP A 168 -15.23 11.88 11.31
N LEU A 169 -16.14 12.56 10.59
CA LEU A 169 -16.04 12.78 9.15
C LEU A 169 -15.41 14.13 8.86
N PHE A 170 -14.67 14.20 7.75
CA PHE A 170 -14.32 15.50 7.17
C PHE A 170 -15.53 16.09 6.47
N GLU A 171 -16.12 17.10 7.07
CA GLU A 171 -17.28 17.83 6.53
C GLU A 171 -16.83 18.91 5.54
N THR A 172 -17.56 19.06 4.45
CA THR A 172 -17.38 20.14 3.48
C THR A 172 -18.74 20.69 3.04
N ASN A 173 -18.75 21.93 2.52
CA ASN A 173 -19.94 22.51 1.90
C ASN A 173 -20.10 21.99 0.47
N TYR A 174 -21.26 21.41 0.16
CA TYR A 174 -21.65 21.05 -1.18
C TYR A 174 -22.81 21.95 -1.61
N PHE A 175 -22.46 23.15 -2.09
CA PHE A 175 -23.39 24.26 -2.35
C PHE A 175 -24.18 24.65 -1.08
N ASP A 176 -25.47 24.39 -1.04
CA ASP A 176 -26.39 24.65 0.08
C ASP A 176 -26.60 23.45 0.99
N GLN A 177 -25.89 22.34 0.74
CA GLN A 177 -25.94 21.10 1.51
C GLN A 177 -24.59 20.79 2.17
N LYS A 178 -24.62 19.91 3.16
CA LYS A 178 -23.41 19.31 3.73
C LYS A 178 -23.05 18.05 2.96
N ALA A 179 -21.75 17.84 2.77
CA ALA A 179 -21.19 16.60 2.27
C ALA A 179 -19.97 16.22 3.13
N TYR A 180 -19.59 14.96 3.00
CA TYR A 180 -18.45 14.40 3.74
C TYR A 180 -17.50 13.73 2.78
N LEU A 181 -16.20 13.73 3.10
CA LEU A 181 -15.23 12.89 2.41
C LEU A 181 -15.44 11.43 2.80
N SER A 182 -15.48 10.55 1.81
CA SER A 182 -15.82 9.13 1.98
C SER A 182 -14.81 8.39 2.85
N GLN A 183 -15.31 7.59 3.80
CA GLN A 183 -14.50 6.67 4.62
C GLN A 183 -14.32 5.30 3.96
N SER A 184 -15.20 4.92 3.01
CA SER A 184 -15.23 3.65 2.30
C SER A 184 -16.21 3.74 1.12
N GLY A 185 -15.93 3.01 0.07
CA GLY A 185 -16.84 2.85 -1.07
C GLY A 185 -17.88 1.74 -0.90
N GLN A 186 -17.81 0.96 0.20
CA GLN A 186 -18.53 -0.30 0.37
C GLN A 186 -20.03 -0.21 0.06
N LEU A 187 -20.77 0.74 0.63
CA LEU A 187 -22.22 0.83 0.44
C LEU A 187 -22.60 0.97 -1.05
N TYR A 188 -21.81 1.74 -1.80
CA TYR A 188 -21.99 1.89 -3.26
C TYR A 188 -21.54 0.62 -4.01
N MET A 189 -20.52 -0.09 -3.50
CA MET A 189 -20.10 -1.37 -4.08
C MET A 189 -21.17 -2.45 -3.91
N GLU A 190 -21.89 -2.49 -2.80
CA GLU A 190 -23.03 -3.40 -2.64
C GLU A 190 -24.10 -3.15 -3.68
N ALA A 191 -24.44 -1.89 -3.95
CA ALA A 191 -25.37 -1.55 -5.04
C ALA A 191 -24.84 -1.96 -6.42
N ALA A 192 -23.57 -1.73 -6.68
CA ALA A 192 -22.93 -2.13 -7.93
C ALA A 192 -22.85 -3.67 -8.08
N ALA A 193 -22.61 -4.41 -7.00
CA ALA A 193 -22.58 -5.88 -7.03
C ALA A 193 -23.95 -6.47 -7.40
N MET A 194 -25.07 -5.83 -6.99
CA MET A 194 -26.41 -6.25 -7.40
C MET A 194 -26.67 -6.03 -8.90
N ALA A 195 -25.87 -5.20 -9.57
CA ALA A 195 -25.99 -4.94 -11.01
C ALA A 195 -24.95 -5.71 -11.85
N PHE A 196 -23.74 -5.92 -11.34
CA PHE A 196 -22.60 -6.45 -12.10
C PHE A 196 -22.05 -7.77 -11.54
N GLY A 197 -22.55 -8.26 -10.41
CA GLY A 197 -22.16 -9.52 -9.78
C GLY A 197 -20.88 -9.41 -8.94
N LYS A 198 -19.72 -9.25 -9.57
CA LYS A 198 -18.43 -9.05 -8.90
C LYS A 198 -17.86 -7.69 -9.28
N VAL A 199 -17.63 -6.84 -8.30
CA VAL A 199 -17.11 -5.49 -8.50
C VAL A 199 -15.96 -5.21 -7.54
N PHE A 200 -15.11 -4.23 -7.88
CA PHE A 200 -14.17 -3.68 -6.93
C PHE A 200 -13.99 -2.17 -7.13
N SER A 201 -13.78 -1.45 -6.03
CA SER A 201 -13.27 -0.09 -6.07
C SER A 201 -11.78 -0.06 -5.75
N PHE A 202 -11.10 0.93 -6.25
CA PHE A 202 -9.75 1.27 -5.87
C PHE A 202 -9.65 2.79 -5.84
N GLY A 203 -9.67 3.37 -4.66
CA GLY A 203 -9.79 4.82 -4.52
C GLY A 203 -9.33 5.35 -3.16
N PRO A 204 -9.23 6.67 -3.03
CA PRO A 204 -8.87 7.32 -1.79
C PRO A 204 -10.02 7.24 -0.77
N THR A 205 -9.64 7.08 0.48
CA THR A 205 -10.53 7.12 1.65
C THR A 205 -9.97 8.08 2.69
N PHE A 206 -10.86 8.65 3.51
CA PHE A 206 -10.54 9.72 4.44
C PHE A 206 -11.12 9.40 5.81
N ARG A 207 -10.27 9.40 6.84
CA ARG A 207 -10.71 9.19 8.23
C ARG A 207 -10.19 10.31 9.12
N ALA A 208 -11.10 11.03 9.76
CA ALA A 208 -10.77 12.15 10.65
C ALA A 208 -10.31 11.71 12.05
N GLU A 209 -9.88 10.49 12.19
CA GLU A 209 -9.42 9.91 13.45
C GLU A 209 -8.14 10.59 13.96
N LYS A 210 -8.13 10.98 15.24
CA LYS A 210 -7.00 11.63 15.90
C LYS A 210 -5.97 10.60 16.40
N SER A 211 -5.57 9.66 15.54
CA SER A 211 -4.58 8.63 15.85
C SER A 211 -3.16 9.07 15.50
N LYS A 212 -2.20 8.79 16.42
CA LYS A 212 -0.77 9.07 16.24
C LYS A 212 0.08 7.81 16.03
N THR A 213 -0.54 6.69 15.69
CA THR A 213 0.18 5.42 15.54
C THR A 213 0.95 5.38 14.22
N ARG A 214 1.91 4.46 14.12
CA ARG A 214 2.67 4.20 12.89
C ARG A 214 1.87 3.55 11.76
N ARG A 215 0.60 3.14 12.04
CA ARG A 215 -0.28 2.40 11.12
C ARG A 215 -1.44 3.25 10.57
N HIS A 216 -1.54 4.54 10.94
CA HIS A 216 -2.67 5.41 10.56
C HIS A 216 -2.23 6.58 9.69
N LEU A 217 -3.03 6.82 8.67
CA LEU A 217 -3.04 8.00 7.81
C LEU A 217 -4.44 8.62 7.83
N ILE A 218 -4.52 9.91 7.56
CA ILE A 218 -5.80 10.63 7.44
C ILE A 218 -6.42 10.43 6.05
N GLU A 219 -5.57 10.32 5.02
CA GLU A 219 -5.91 10.00 3.64
C GLU A 219 -5.08 8.79 3.21
N PHE A 220 -5.73 7.76 2.69
CA PHE A 220 -5.09 6.52 2.24
C PHE A 220 -5.94 5.86 1.15
N TRP A 221 -5.44 4.78 0.56
CA TRP A 221 -6.10 4.11 -0.56
C TRP A 221 -6.63 2.74 -0.12
N MET A 222 -7.88 2.47 -0.51
CA MET A 222 -8.52 1.18 -0.26
C MET A 222 -8.83 0.46 -1.56
N ILE A 223 -8.69 -0.85 -1.52
CA ILE A 223 -9.19 -1.79 -2.52
C ILE A 223 -10.37 -2.52 -1.88
N GLU A 224 -11.57 -2.33 -2.43
CA GLU A 224 -12.81 -2.78 -1.82
C GLU A 224 -13.63 -3.60 -2.82
N PRO A 225 -13.39 -4.92 -2.94
CA PRO A 225 -14.23 -5.81 -3.73
C PRO A 225 -15.53 -6.16 -2.99
N GLU A 226 -16.59 -6.36 -3.80
CA GLU A 226 -17.90 -6.82 -3.34
C GLU A 226 -18.46 -7.84 -4.31
N MET A 227 -19.00 -8.96 -3.81
CA MET A 227 -19.31 -10.15 -4.60
C MET A 227 -20.72 -10.64 -4.27
N ALA A 228 -21.63 -10.54 -5.23
CA ALA A 228 -22.97 -11.12 -5.14
C ALA A 228 -22.95 -12.65 -5.26
N PHE A 229 -23.90 -13.33 -4.62
CA PHE A 229 -24.03 -14.79 -4.54
C PHE A 229 -22.81 -15.47 -3.89
N MET A 230 -22.16 -14.78 -2.94
CA MET A 230 -20.96 -15.26 -2.26
C MET A 230 -21.12 -15.18 -0.74
N HIS A 231 -20.83 -16.29 -0.07
CA HIS A 231 -20.77 -16.38 1.39
C HIS A 231 -19.37 -16.08 1.92
N GLN A 232 -19.23 -15.97 3.24
CA GLN A 232 -17.97 -15.62 3.89
C GLN A 232 -16.83 -16.59 3.55
N GLU A 233 -17.07 -17.91 3.53
CA GLU A 233 -16.02 -18.90 3.26
C GLU A 233 -15.38 -18.71 1.88
N GLU A 234 -16.20 -18.50 0.86
CA GLU A 234 -15.72 -18.24 -0.51
C GLU A 234 -15.00 -16.89 -0.59
N SER A 235 -15.47 -15.89 0.17
CA SER A 235 -14.79 -14.58 0.27
C SER A 235 -13.40 -14.70 0.91
N LEU A 236 -13.23 -15.55 1.93
CA LEU A 236 -11.91 -15.81 2.52
C LEU A 236 -10.93 -16.43 1.52
N GLU A 237 -11.41 -17.35 0.66
CA GLU A 237 -10.59 -17.92 -0.40
C GLU A 237 -10.12 -16.86 -1.41
N VAL A 238 -10.99 -15.92 -1.79
CA VAL A 238 -10.61 -14.80 -2.67
C VAL A 238 -9.58 -13.90 -1.99
N GLN A 239 -9.75 -13.60 -0.70
CA GLN A 239 -8.84 -12.74 0.07
C GLN A 239 -7.44 -13.34 0.16
N GLU A 240 -7.32 -14.63 0.53
CA GLU A 240 -6.01 -15.28 0.68
C GLU A 240 -5.31 -15.47 -0.68
N GLN A 241 -6.04 -15.82 -1.75
CA GLN A 241 -5.50 -15.90 -3.10
C GLN A 241 -5.01 -14.53 -3.58
N TYR A 242 -5.78 -13.47 -3.33
CA TYR A 242 -5.41 -12.11 -3.70
C TYR A 242 -4.14 -11.65 -2.99
N VAL A 243 -4.05 -11.83 -1.67
CA VAL A 243 -2.85 -11.43 -0.91
C VAL A 243 -1.62 -12.24 -1.33
N ALA A 244 -1.75 -13.56 -1.49
CA ALA A 244 -0.67 -14.41 -1.98
C ALA A 244 -0.20 -13.98 -3.39
N PHE A 245 -1.13 -13.62 -4.28
CA PHE A 245 -0.85 -13.10 -5.62
C PHE A 245 -0.07 -11.79 -5.58
N LEU A 246 -0.44 -10.84 -4.71
CA LEU A 246 0.30 -9.59 -4.52
C LEU A 246 1.74 -9.83 -4.08
N VAL A 247 1.94 -10.69 -3.07
CA VAL A 247 3.28 -11.03 -2.57
C VAL A 247 4.12 -11.71 -3.65
N GLN A 248 3.54 -12.66 -4.40
CA GLN A 248 4.25 -13.35 -5.48
C GLN A 248 4.69 -12.38 -6.58
N ASN A 249 3.82 -11.47 -7.02
CA ASN A 249 4.17 -10.47 -8.03
C ASN A 249 5.30 -9.54 -7.57
N VAL A 250 5.31 -9.13 -6.30
CA VAL A 250 6.41 -8.33 -5.77
C VAL A 250 7.73 -9.13 -5.76
N LEU A 251 7.69 -10.41 -5.39
CA LEU A 251 8.87 -11.30 -5.46
C LEU A 251 9.39 -11.45 -6.88
N ASP A 252 8.50 -11.54 -7.87
CA ASP A 252 8.87 -11.79 -9.27
C ASP A 252 9.37 -10.53 -9.99
N HIS A 253 8.87 -9.33 -9.62
CA HIS A 253 9.11 -8.11 -10.39
C HIS A 253 9.88 -7.02 -9.63
N CYS A 254 10.03 -7.12 -8.30
CA CYS A 254 10.65 -6.09 -7.47
C CYS A 254 11.94 -6.54 -6.77
N ASP A 255 12.67 -7.50 -7.34
CA ASP A 255 13.87 -8.09 -6.74
C ASP A 255 14.88 -7.04 -6.28
N TYR A 256 15.23 -6.08 -7.16
CA TYR A 256 16.13 -4.98 -6.84
C TYR A 256 15.59 -4.07 -5.72
N ALA A 257 14.29 -3.75 -5.72
CA ALA A 257 13.69 -2.91 -4.69
C ALA A 257 13.71 -3.60 -3.32
N LEU A 258 13.43 -4.90 -3.28
CA LEU A 258 13.53 -5.72 -2.06
C LEU A 258 14.97 -5.75 -1.51
N ASP A 259 15.98 -5.87 -2.40
CA ASP A 259 17.40 -5.82 -2.00
C ASP A 259 17.82 -4.44 -1.46
N VAL A 260 17.31 -3.35 -2.05
CA VAL A 260 17.55 -1.98 -1.54
C VAL A 260 16.99 -1.81 -0.14
N LEU A 261 15.83 -2.40 0.14
CA LEU A 261 15.16 -2.35 1.44
C LEU A 261 15.66 -3.40 2.43
N GLU A 262 16.58 -4.28 2.01
CA GLU A 262 17.09 -5.41 2.81
C GLU A 262 15.96 -6.33 3.30
N ARG A 263 14.89 -6.45 2.50
CA ARG A 263 13.73 -7.28 2.83
C ARG A 263 14.06 -8.77 2.70
N ASP A 264 13.76 -9.55 3.73
CA ASP A 264 13.92 -11.00 3.69
C ASP A 264 12.91 -11.64 2.71
N LYS A 265 13.41 -12.07 1.56
CA LYS A 265 12.63 -12.70 0.50
C LYS A 265 12.14 -14.10 0.87
N GLU A 266 12.88 -14.84 1.71
CA GLU A 266 12.48 -16.18 2.14
C GLU A 266 11.26 -16.09 3.07
N VAL A 267 11.19 -15.09 3.92
CA VAL A 267 10.00 -14.81 4.73
C VAL A 267 8.80 -14.48 3.82
N LEU A 268 8.97 -13.60 2.83
CA LEU A 268 7.90 -13.28 1.87
C LEU A 268 7.37 -14.52 1.14
N LYS A 269 8.24 -15.48 0.76
CA LYS A 269 7.82 -16.73 0.12
C LYS A 269 6.91 -17.58 1.01
N THR A 270 6.98 -17.45 2.33
CA THR A 270 6.05 -18.17 3.21
C THR A 270 4.63 -17.64 3.08
N TYR A 271 4.46 -16.35 2.74
CA TYR A 271 3.17 -15.69 2.59
C TYR A 271 2.47 -15.96 1.25
N THR A 272 3.09 -16.71 0.36
CA THR A 272 2.45 -17.20 -0.89
C THR A 272 1.84 -18.59 -0.75
N LYS A 273 2.05 -19.27 0.39
CA LYS A 273 1.55 -20.63 0.61
C LYS A 273 0.12 -20.59 1.15
N LEU A 274 -0.78 -21.28 0.49
CA LEU A 274 -2.20 -21.36 0.88
C LEU A 274 -2.55 -22.74 1.43
N PRO A 275 -3.60 -22.86 2.23
CA PRO A 275 -4.47 -21.79 2.76
C PRO A 275 -3.83 -21.06 3.96
N PHE A 276 -4.30 -19.83 4.24
CA PHE A 276 -3.90 -19.10 5.44
C PHE A 276 -4.62 -19.65 6.69
N PRO A 277 -3.95 -19.64 7.87
CA PRO A 277 -4.57 -20.08 9.12
C PRO A 277 -5.79 -19.23 9.48
N ARG A 278 -6.76 -19.87 10.13
CA ARG A 278 -8.01 -19.28 10.60
C ARG A 278 -8.20 -19.57 12.08
N ILE A 279 -8.54 -18.55 12.86
CA ILE A 279 -8.83 -18.66 14.30
C ILE A 279 -10.12 -17.89 14.59
N SER A 280 -10.95 -18.39 15.49
CA SER A 280 -12.12 -17.62 15.94
C SER A 280 -11.70 -16.49 16.87
N TYR A 281 -12.55 -15.46 17.01
CA TYR A 281 -12.34 -14.41 18.00
C TYR A 281 -12.27 -14.99 19.43
N ASP A 282 -13.11 -15.96 19.74
CA ASP A 282 -13.10 -16.65 21.03
C ASP A 282 -11.74 -17.33 21.31
N ASP A 283 -11.23 -18.11 20.35
CA ASP A 283 -9.93 -18.76 20.47
C ASP A 283 -8.77 -17.76 20.53
N ALA A 284 -8.90 -16.61 19.85
CA ALA A 284 -7.91 -15.54 19.91
C ALA A 284 -7.86 -14.90 21.30
N ILE A 285 -9.01 -14.65 21.94
CA ILE A 285 -9.08 -14.19 23.33
C ILE A 285 -8.46 -15.23 24.28
N GLU A 286 -8.78 -16.53 24.11
CA GLU A 286 -8.17 -17.58 24.92
C GLU A 286 -6.65 -17.66 24.73
N LEU A 287 -6.16 -17.51 23.49
CA LEU A 287 -4.75 -17.51 23.18
C LEU A 287 -4.03 -16.37 23.89
N LEU A 288 -4.60 -15.15 23.86
CA LEU A 288 -4.07 -13.98 24.55
C LEU A 288 -4.01 -14.19 26.07
N LYS A 289 -5.12 -14.59 26.68
CA LYS A 289 -5.19 -14.82 28.13
C LYS A 289 -4.20 -15.87 28.62
N LYS A 290 -4.05 -16.98 27.88
CA LYS A 290 -3.05 -18.03 28.19
C LYS A 290 -1.59 -17.53 28.15
N ASN A 291 -1.34 -16.41 27.47
CA ASN A 291 -0.01 -15.83 27.30
C ASN A 291 0.20 -14.51 28.07
N GLY A 292 -0.65 -14.25 29.07
CA GLY A 292 -0.44 -13.16 30.02
C GLY A 292 -1.01 -11.81 29.63
N PHE A 293 -1.93 -11.76 28.66
CA PHE A 293 -2.72 -10.58 28.34
C PHE A 293 -3.98 -10.57 29.22
N ASP A 294 -3.83 -10.12 30.47
CA ASP A 294 -4.93 -10.10 31.45
C ASP A 294 -5.83 -8.85 31.31
N ASP A 295 -5.44 -7.91 30.46
CA ASP A 295 -6.09 -6.62 30.22
C ASP A 295 -7.18 -6.66 29.13
N ILE A 296 -7.38 -7.82 28.47
CA ILE A 296 -8.40 -8.00 27.43
C ILE A 296 -9.54 -8.90 27.92
N GLU A 297 -10.78 -8.46 27.67
CA GLU A 297 -11.98 -9.26 27.94
C GLU A 297 -12.73 -9.58 26.63
N TRP A 298 -13.59 -10.62 26.72
CA TRP A 298 -14.45 -10.93 25.58
C TRP A 298 -15.42 -9.76 25.31
N GLY A 299 -15.45 -9.30 24.07
CA GLY A 299 -16.19 -8.10 23.65
C GLY A 299 -15.31 -6.88 23.40
N ASP A 300 -14.05 -6.93 23.78
CA ASP A 300 -13.09 -5.84 23.50
C ASP A 300 -12.53 -5.94 22.06
N ASP A 301 -12.20 -4.79 21.47
CA ASP A 301 -11.47 -4.77 20.22
C ASP A 301 -9.97 -5.05 20.46
N PHE A 302 -9.30 -5.67 19.48
CA PHE A 302 -7.86 -5.96 19.60
C PHE A 302 -7.02 -4.71 19.39
N GLY A 303 -6.24 -4.36 20.42
CA GLY A 303 -5.19 -3.36 20.27
C GLY A 303 -3.95 -3.92 19.54
N SER A 304 -3.08 -3.01 19.11
CA SER A 304 -1.84 -3.36 18.38
C SER A 304 -0.96 -4.43 19.04
N PRO A 305 -0.78 -4.48 20.39
CA PRO A 305 -0.05 -5.58 21.03
C PRO A 305 -0.73 -6.94 20.86
N HIS A 306 -2.08 -6.98 20.95
CA HIS A 306 -2.89 -8.18 20.83
C HIS A 306 -2.78 -8.76 19.41
N GLU A 307 -3.04 -7.94 18.37
CA GLU A 307 -2.87 -8.32 16.97
C GLU A 307 -1.47 -8.85 16.68
N THR A 308 -0.44 -8.14 17.17
CA THR A 308 0.96 -8.52 16.97
C THR A 308 1.26 -9.90 17.58
N PHE A 309 0.76 -10.17 18.78
CA PHE A 309 0.97 -11.45 19.44
C PHE A 309 0.23 -12.58 18.69
N ILE A 310 -1.04 -12.37 18.33
CA ILE A 310 -1.83 -13.34 17.58
C ILE A 310 -1.13 -13.67 16.26
N ALA A 311 -0.78 -12.66 15.48
CA ALA A 311 -0.15 -12.85 14.18
C ALA A 311 1.21 -13.58 14.27
N ASN A 312 2.03 -13.23 15.27
CA ASN A 312 3.33 -13.88 15.48
C ASN A 312 3.22 -15.32 16.02
N SER A 313 2.03 -15.77 16.40
CA SER A 313 1.77 -17.17 16.72
C SER A 313 1.62 -18.05 15.48
N PHE A 314 1.61 -17.46 14.29
CA PHE A 314 1.50 -18.13 12.99
C PHE A 314 2.65 -17.71 12.07
N GLU A 315 2.98 -18.56 11.09
CA GLU A 315 4.04 -18.27 10.11
C GLU A 315 3.52 -17.45 8.90
N GLN A 316 2.21 -17.27 8.78
CA GLN A 316 1.52 -16.66 7.66
C GLN A 316 0.52 -15.61 8.16
N PRO A 317 -0.03 -14.75 7.29
CA PRO A 317 -1.20 -13.95 7.63
C PRO A 317 -2.30 -14.84 8.21
N VAL A 318 -2.97 -14.37 9.24
CA VAL A 318 -4.01 -15.15 9.93
C VAL A 318 -5.36 -14.45 9.87
N PHE A 319 -6.42 -15.20 9.60
CA PHE A 319 -7.77 -14.70 9.74
C PHE A 319 -8.27 -14.85 11.16
N ILE A 320 -8.85 -13.79 11.71
CA ILE A 320 -9.63 -13.84 12.95
C ILE A 320 -11.10 -13.70 12.57
N LEU A 321 -11.91 -14.68 12.96
CA LEU A 321 -13.28 -14.84 12.49
C LEU A 321 -14.31 -14.52 13.58
N ASN A 322 -15.48 -14.03 13.17
CA ASN A 322 -16.68 -13.96 14.02
C ASN A 322 -16.52 -13.09 15.27
N TYR A 323 -16.24 -11.82 15.06
CA TYR A 323 -16.13 -10.84 16.16
C TYR A 323 -17.47 -10.55 16.84
N PRO A 324 -17.43 -10.04 18.08
CA PRO A 324 -18.63 -9.57 18.79
C PRO A 324 -19.40 -8.52 17.98
N LYS A 325 -20.70 -8.68 17.89
CA LYS A 325 -21.61 -7.78 17.15
C LYS A 325 -21.51 -6.33 17.66
N ALA A 326 -21.28 -6.15 18.95
CA ALA A 326 -21.28 -4.83 19.59
C ALA A 326 -20.12 -3.91 19.14
N ILE A 327 -19.03 -4.49 18.61
CA ILE A 327 -17.84 -3.75 18.17
C ILE A 327 -17.68 -3.70 16.64
N LYS A 328 -18.65 -4.22 15.88
CA LYS A 328 -18.60 -4.25 14.41
C LYS A 328 -19.73 -3.41 13.79
N PRO A 329 -19.55 -2.92 12.56
CA PRO A 329 -20.52 -2.08 11.88
C PRO A 329 -21.90 -2.71 11.67
N PHE A 330 -22.91 -1.88 11.48
CA PHE A 330 -24.32 -2.23 11.41
C PHE A 330 -24.72 -3.15 10.25
N TYR A 331 -23.96 -3.17 9.18
CA TYR A 331 -24.28 -3.88 7.94
C TYR A 331 -23.85 -5.35 7.93
N MET A 332 -23.14 -5.82 8.95
CA MET A 332 -22.64 -7.19 9.00
C MET A 332 -23.73 -8.19 9.32
N LYS A 333 -23.70 -9.35 8.67
CA LYS A 333 -24.67 -10.43 8.87
C LYS A 333 -24.50 -11.07 10.25
N PRO A 334 -25.60 -11.22 11.05
CA PRO A 334 -25.55 -11.94 12.31
C PRO A 334 -25.22 -13.41 12.08
N HIS A 335 -24.51 -14.01 13.02
CA HIS A 335 -24.18 -15.43 12.97
C HIS A 335 -25.44 -16.29 13.17
N PRO A 336 -25.67 -17.38 12.41
CA PRO A 336 -26.94 -18.10 12.41
C PRO A 336 -27.26 -18.85 13.71
N THR A 337 -26.27 -19.11 14.56
CA THR A 337 -26.43 -19.87 15.82
C THR A 337 -25.94 -19.12 17.05
N ARG A 338 -25.43 -17.89 16.88
CA ARG A 338 -24.90 -17.05 17.97
C ARG A 338 -25.34 -15.59 17.78
N ASP A 339 -26.16 -15.11 18.68
CA ASP A 339 -26.74 -13.76 18.62
C ASP A 339 -25.72 -12.65 18.95
N ASP A 340 -24.61 -13.00 19.60
CA ASP A 340 -23.58 -12.12 20.13
C ASP A 340 -22.45 -11.79 19.12
N VAL A 341 -22.35 -12.52 18.01
CA VAL A 341 -21.31 -12.34 16.99
C VAL A 341 -21.86 -12.14 15.59
N VAL A 342 -21.03 -11.61 14.71
CA VAL A 342 -21.33 -11.40 13.27
C VAL A 342 -20.40 -12.24 12.39
N ILE A 343 -20.83 -12.54 11.17
CA ILE A 343 -20.03 -13.26 10.16
C ILE A 343 -19.08 -12.27 9.51
N CYS A 344 -17.87 -12.18 10.05
CA CYS A 344 -16.81 -11.31 9.56
C CYS A 344 -15.43 -11.96 9.73
N ALA A 345 -14.44 -11.36 9.11
CA ALA A 345 -13.04 -11.75 9.25
C ALA A 345 -12.13 -10.55 9.08
N ASP A 346 -11.14 -10.45 9.94
CA ASP A 346 -10.02 -9.54 9.76
C ASP A 346 -8.76 -10.38 9.47
N MET A 347 -7.99 -10.01 8.43
CA MET A 347 -6.71 -10.64 8.12
C MET A 347 -5.59 -9.83 8.75
N ILE A 348 -4.85 -10.45 9.64
CA ILE A 348 -3.74 -9.84 10.38
C ILE A 348 -2.42 -10.26 9.75
N ALA A 349 -1.63 -9.30 9.31
CA ALA A 349 -0.30 -9.54 8.77
C ALA A 349 0.70 -9.80 9.90
N PRO A 350 1.62 -10.78 9.72
CA PRO A 350 2.69 -11.07 10.69
C PRO A 350 3.70 -9.93 10.83
N GLU A 351 4.73 -10.14 11.63
CA GLU A 351 5.82 -9.17 11.88
C GLU A 351 5.34 -7.85 12.55
N GLY A 352 4.14 -7.84 13.14
CA GLY A 352 3.62 -6.67 13.85
C GLY A 352 2.98 -5.60 12.98
N TYR A 353 2.64 -5.92 11.73
CA TYR A 353 2.00 -4.96 10.82
C TYR A 353 0.49 -4.79 11.07
N GLY A 354 -0.15 -5.77 11.72
CA GLY A 354 -1.56 -5.70 12.12
C GLY A 354 -2.53 -5.97 10.98
N GLU A 355 -3.77 -5.55 11.15
CA GLU A 355 -4.83 -5.75 10.18
C GLU A 355 -4.51 -5.10 8.82
N ILE A 356 -4.58 -5.91 7.74
CA ILE A 356 -4.44 -5.48 6.35
C ILE A 356 -5.75 -5.60 5.58
N ILE A 357 -6.63 -6.49 5.98
CA ILE A 357 -7.99 -6.68 5.41
C ILE A 357 -9.00 -6.76 6.54
N GLY A 358 -10.12 -6.07 6.39
CA GLY A 358 -11.36 -6.31 7.13
C GLY A 358 -12.48 -6.65 6.16
N GLY A 359 -13.27 -7.69 6.45
CA GLY A 359 -14.34 -8.16 5.57
C GLY A 359 -15.50 -8.84 6.28
N SER A 360 -16.64 -8.97 5.60
CA SER A 360 -17.80 -9.66 6.17
C SER A 360 -18.77 -10.14 5.08
N GLU A 361 -19.60 -11.09 5.45
CA GLU A 361 -20.88 -11.31 4.77
C GLU A 361 -21.87 -10.23 5.21
N ARG A 362 -22.67 -9.68 4.27
CA ARG A 362 -23.55 -8.54 4.52
C ARG A 362 -24.95 -9.03 4.94
N ALA A 363 -25.60 -8.25 5.80
CA ALA A 363 -26.97 -8.49 6.19
C ALA A 363 -27.91 -8.31 4.99
N THR A 364 -28.74 -9.31 4.72
CA THR A 364 -29.70 -9.33 3.60
C THR A 364 -31.13 -9.12 4.04
N ASP A 365 -31.42 -9.22 5.35
CA ASP A 365 -32.75 -8.99 5.90
C ASP A 365 -33.00 -7.50 6.08
N TYR A 366 -34.14 -7.03 5.54
CA TYR A 366 -34.52 -5.61 5.56
C TYR A 366 -34.81 -5.09 6.99
N GLU A 367 -35.62 -5.83 7.75
CA GLU A 367 -36.04 -5.41 9.08
C GLU A 367 -34.84 -5.40 10.05
N PHE A 368 -34.01 -6.42 9.97
CA PHE A 368 -32.76 -6.47 10.73
C PHE A 368 -31.86 -5.26 10.42
N LEU A 369 -31.64 -4.97 9.15
CA LEU A 369 -30.76 -3.86 8.74
C LEU A 369 -31.32 -2.50 9.19
N LEU A 370 -32.63 -2.30 9.04
CA LEU A 370 -33.33 -1.09 9.51
C LEU A 370 -33.17 -0.91 11.03
N GLU A 371 -33.34 -2.00 11.79
CA GLU A 371 -33.13 -1.99 13.23
C GLU A 371 -31.69 -1.62 13.59
N GLN A 372 -30.70 -2.19 12.88
CA GLN A 372 -29.27 -1.88 13.13
C GLN A 372 -28.95 -0.40 12.80
N ILE A 373 -29.48 0.16 11.72
CA ILE A 373 -29.32 1.58 11.36
C ILE A 373 -29.84 2.45 12.53
N ARG A 374 -31.02 2.15 13.06
CA ARG A 374 -31.61 2.87 14.21
C ARG A 374 -30.77 2.71 15.48
N ASN A 375 -30.32 1.49 15.78
CA ASN A 375 -29.51 1.19 16.98
C ASN A 375 -28.15 1.91 16.96
N HIS A 376 -27.59 2.17 15.76
CA HIS A 376 -26.38 2.96 15.60
C HIS A 376 -26.61 4.48 15.54
N GLY A 377 -27.87 4.92 15.70
CA GLY A 377 -28.24 6.34 15.71
C GLY A 377 -28.10 7.02 14.35
N LEU A 378 -28.17 6.26 13.26
CA LEU A 378 -28.09 6.75 11.90
C LEU A 378 -29.47 7.16 11.38
N ASP A 379 -29.52 8.19 10.50
CA ASP A 379 -30.78 8.63 9.89
C ASP A 379 -31.22 7.65 8.79
N GLU A 380 -32.32 6.94 9.04
CA GLU A 380 -32.87 5.95 8.09
C GLU A 380 -33.21 6.55 6.72
N ASN A 381 -33.48 7.85 6.62
CA ASN A 381 -33.76 8.50 5.34
C ASN A 381 -32.49 8.61 4.48
N GLU A 382 -31.34 8.83 5.08
CA GLU A 382 -30.06 8.87 4.37
C GLU A 382 -29.67 7.49 3.82
N TYR A 383 -30.15 6.41 4.44
CA TYR A 383 -29.89 5.02 4.05
C TYR A 383 -31.05 4.37 3.28
N SER A 384 -32.09 5.12 2.90
CA SER A 384 -33.26 4.57 2.21
C SER A 384 -32.88 3.84 0.91
N TRP A 385 -31.99 4.41 0.11
CA TRP A 385 -31.47 3.80 -1.12
C TRP A 385 -30.68 2.49 -0.85
N TYR A 386 -29.97 2.41 0.25
CA TYR A 386 -29.22 1.22 0.66
C TYR A 386 -30.17 0.13 1.18
N LEU A 387 -31.22 0.49 1.90
CA LEU A 387 -32.28 -0.41 2.33
C LEU A 387 -33.06 -1.01 1.14
N ASP A 388 -33.21 -0.25 0.04
CA ASP A 388 -33.87 -0.73 -1.18
C ASP A 388 -33.16 -1.94 -1.79
N LEU A 389 -31.86 -2.09 -1.60
CA LEU A 389 -31.09 -3.28 -2.05
C LEU A 389 -31.59 -4.57 -1.38
N ARG A 390 -32.26 -4.47 -0.23
CA ARG A 390 -32.84 -5.61 0.49
C ARG A 390 -34.27 -5.92 0.06
N LYS A 391 -34.94 -4.94 -0.58
CA LYS A 391 -36.32 -5.12 -1.10
C LYS A 391 -36.33 -5.72 -2.50
N TYR A 392 -35.36 -5.37 -3.34
CA TYR A 392 -35.40 -5.63 -4.78
C TYR A 392 -34.36 -6.68 -5.18
N GLY A 393 -34.64 -7.95 -4.84
CA GLY A 393 -33.83 -9.09 -5.27
C GLY A 393 -32.51 -9.24 -4.53
N SER A 394 -32.54 -9.07 -3.21
CA SER A 394 -31.37 -9.27 -2.34
C SER A 394 -30.84 -10.70 -2.47
N VAL A 395 -29.52 -10.82 -2.45
CA VAL A 395 -28.80 -12.10 -2.49
C VAL A 395 -27.73 -12.14 -1.39
N PRO A 396 -27.27 -13.32 -0.94
CA PRO A 396 -26.06 -13.41 -0.14
C PRO A 396 -24.92 -12.70 -0.87
N HIS A 397 -24.22 -11.82 -0.18
CA HIS A 397 -23.08 -11.12 -0.74
C HIS A 397 -22.04 -10.81 0.35
N SER A 398 -20.80 -10.80 -0.06
CA SER A 398 -19.65 -10.58 0.81
C SER A 398 -18.66 -9.65 0.15
N GLY A 399 -17.94 -8.92 0.97
CA GLY A 399 -16.88 -8.05 0.51
C GLY A 399 -15.85 -7.78 1.59
N PHE A 400 -14.78 -7.15 1.19
CA PHE A 400 -13.69 -6.79 2.09
C PHE A 400 -12.99 -5.51 1.66
N GLY A 401 -12.25 -4.90 2.56
CA GLY A 401 -11.40 -3.75 2.28
C GLY A 401 -9.95 -4.07 2.58
N LEU A 402 -9.05 -3.89 1.60
CA LEU A 402 -7.60 -3.98 1.80
C LEU A 402 -7.00 -2.57 1.78
N GLY A 403 -6.28 -2.22 2.87
CA GLY A 403 -5.54 -0.96 2.95
C GLY A 403 -4.23 -1.05 2.18
N LEU A 404 -4.08 -0.26 1.08
CA LEU A 404 -2.89 -0.31 0.23
C LEU A 404 -1.61 0.04 1.00
N GLU A 405 -1.61 1.12 1.78
CA GLU A 405 -0.42 1.57 2.49
C GLU A 405 0.04 0.59 3.57
N ARG A 406 -0.90 -0.06 4.27
CA ARG A 406 -0.55 -1.12 5.24
C ARG A 406 0.05 -2.33 4.53
N THR A 407 -0.51 -2.74 3.40
CA THR A 407 0.00 -3.85 2.58
C THR A 407 1.39 -3.54 2.02
N VAL A 408 1.62 -2.34 1.48
CA VAL A 408 2.94 -1.89 1.03
C VAL A 408 3.93 -1.88 2.18
N THR A 409 3.54 -1.36 3.36
CA THR A 409 4.39 -1.29 4.55
C THR A 409 4.84 -2.67 4.99
N TRP A 410 3.94 -3.63 5.03
CA TRP A 410 4.20 -5.02 5.37
C TRP A 410 5.11 -5.72 4.36
N ILE A 411 4.74 -5.72 3.07
CA ILE A 411 5.51 -6.42 2.03
C ILE A 411 6.90 -5.81 1.88
N ALA A 412 7.03 -4.48 1.92
CA ALA A 412 8.31 -3.78 1.85
C ALA A 412 9.15 -3.87 3.13
N GLY A 413 8.59 -4.32 4.27
CA GLY A 413 9.30 -4.42 5.53
C GLY A 413 9.69 -3.07 6.14
N ILE A 414 8.85 -2.05 6.00
CA ILE A 414 9.12 -0.69 6.50
C ILE A 414 8.33 -0.38 7.77
N ASP A 415 8.85 0.53 8.60
CA ASP A 415 8.33 0.74 9.96
C ASP A 415 7.05 1.58 10.04
N HIS A 416 6.75 2.41 9.04
CA HIS A 416 5.69 3.41 9.15
C HIS A 416 4.98 3.67 7.82
N VAL A 417 3.65 3.62 7.83
CA VAL A 417 2.80 3.84 6.63
C VAL A 417 3.03 5.17 5.91
N ARG A 418 3.60 6.20 6.60
CA ARG A 418 3.93 7.49 5.96
C ARG A 418 4.93 7.37 4.81
N GLU A 419 5.75 6.31 4.79
CA GLU A 419 6.68 6.07 3.69
C GLU A 419 6.02 5.34 2.52
N ALA A 420 4.89 4.65 2.75
CA ALA A 420 4.19 3.83 1.76
C ALA A 420 3.30 4.64 0.78
N ILE A 421 3.16 5.94 1.00
CA ILE A 421 2.39 6.86 0.14
C ILE A 421 3.28 8.05 -0.26
N PRO A 422 3.20 8.55 -1.50
CA PRO A 422 4.10 9.64 -1.95
C PRO A 422 4.03 10.89 -1.08
N PHE A 423 2.83 11.37 -0.75
CA PHE A 423 2.59 12.59 0.05
C PHE A 423 1.61 12.28 1.19
N PRO A 424 2.09 11.81 2.34
CA PRO A 424 1.23 11.38 3.44
C PRO A 424 0.49 12.55 4.11
N ARG A 425 -0.78 12.31 4.47
CA ARG A 425 -1.57 13.17 5.34
C ARG A 425 -1.63 12.54 6.74
N LEU A 426 -1.09 13.26 7.71
CA LEU A 426 -1.01 12.84 9.09
C LEU A 426 -1.77 13.82 9.97
N LEU A 427 -2.12 13.44 11.20
CA LEU A 427 -2.87 14.26 12.14
C LEU A 427 -2.37 15.73 12.23
N ASN A 428 -1.06 15.93 12.20
CA ASN A 428 -0.43 17.25 12.34
C ASN A 428 0.33 17.68 11.07
N ARG A 429 0.06 17.05 9.92
CA ARG A 429 0.81 17.35 8.69
C ARG A 429 -0.07 17.26 7.45
N ILE A 430 -0.21 18.40 6.79
CA ILE A 430 -0.89 18.56 5.50
C ILE A 430 0.07 19.01 4.39
N TYR A 431 1.28 19.43 4.75
CA TYR A 431 2.32 19.93 3.85
C TYR A 431 3.51 18.97 3.77
N PRO A 432 4.21 18.88 2.61
CA PRO A 432 3.88 19.40 1.30
C PRO A 432 2.69 18.72 0.66
#